data_505e17fedf726714c9963f439fa2ce4a
#
_entry.id   505e17fedf726714c9963f439fa2ce4a
#
_cell.length_a   1.000
_cell.length_b   1.000
_cell.length_c   1.000
_cell.angle_alpha   90.00
_cell.angle_beta   90.00
_cell.angle_gamma   90.00
#
_symmetry.space_group_name_H-M   'P 1'
#
loop_
_entity.id
_entity.type
_entity.pdbx_description
1 polymer ?
#
loop_
_entity_poly.entity_id
_entity_poly.type
_entity_poly.pdbx_seq_one_letter_code
_entity_poly.pdbx_strand_id
1 'polypeptide(L)'
;MATGARIRMNMVPLRMTMTTDILTLSQLLSPSFPVGAFAYSHGLETAIREGQIVSAPSLQSWLTDLLEHGGAQSDALLLNAAFGSAEDAVQNIDTHARAFVASAERLRETDLQGAAFCQTVQAVWGIELGRLCHPVAVGRVAAILALDSELTTAMYLQSFIANLTAAAMRLVPLGQVDGQKTQIALKQRCTEIAKQLQGATLDDLHNSAWMSDITSMRHETQYSRVFRT
;
A
#
# COMPACT_ATOMS: atom_id res chain seq x y z
N MET A 1 -54.57 19.11 -8.48
CA MET A 1 -53.59 19.31 -7.39
C MET A 1 -52.39 18.43 -7.71
N ALA A 2 -51.30 19.03 -8.17
CA ALA A 2 -50.10 18.31 -8.53
C ALA A 2 -49.08 18.46 -7.37
N THR A 3 -48.79 17.34 -6.69
CA THR A 3 -47.85 17.28 -5.57
C THR A 3 -46.45 17.12 -6.14
N GLY A 4 -45.69 18.22 -6.19
CA GLY A 4 -44.29 18.21 -6.61
C GLY A 4 -43.38 17.55 -5.54
N ALA A 5 -42.90 16.36 -5.82
CA ALA A 5 -41.87 15.72 -5.03
C ALA A 5 -40.55 16.47 -5.22
N ARG A 6 -40.12 17.20 -4.21
CA ARG A 6 -38.75 17.78 -4.16
C ARG A 6 -37.75 16.66 -3.93
N ILE A 7 -37.01 16.30 -4.97
CA ILE A 7 -35.81 15.46 -4.85
C ILE A 7 -34.76 16.30 -4.09
N ARG A 8 -34.52 15.98 -2.84
CA ARG A 8 -33.34 16.48 -2.12
C ARG A 8 -32.12 15.71 -2.63
N MET A 9 -31.39 16.31 -3.55
CA MET A 9 -30.02 15.87 -3.84
C MET A 9 -29.19 16.15 -2.60
N ASN A 10 -28.80 15.11 -1.89
CA ASN A 10 -27.76 15.17 -0.87
C ASN A 10 -26.42 15.40 -1.60
N MET A 11 -26.06 16.66 -1.80
CA MET A 11 -24.71 17.02 -2.22
C MET A 11 -23.80 16.75 -1.01
N VAL A 12 -23.06 15.65 -1.05
CA VAL A 12 -21.89 15.47 -0.19
C VAL A 12 -20.94 16.62 -0.57
N PRO A 13 -20.56 17.52 0.37
CA PRO A 13 -19.64 18.59 0.02
C PRO A 13 -18.32 17.94 -0.42
N LEU A 14 -17.88 18.27 -1.63
CA LEU A 14 -16.52 17.97 -2.09
C LEU A 14 -15.57 18.65 -1.09
N ARG A 15 -14.97 17.86 -0.21
CA ARG A 15 -13.97 18.35 0.73
C ARG A 15 -12.71 18.66 -0.09
N MET A 16 -12.35 19.94 -0.19
CA MET A 16 -11.06 20.30 -0.78
C MET A 16 -9.95 19.79 0.14
N THR A 17 -9.02 19.04 -0.42
CA THR A 17 -7.81 18.57 0.27
C THR A 17 -7.04 19.79 0.77
N MET A 18 -6.84 19.87 2.08
CA MET A 18 -6.10 20.98 2.69
C MET A 18 -4.60 20.71 2.62
N THR A 19 -3.79 21.77 2.57
CA THR A 19 -2.32 21.67 2.62
C THR A 19 -1.85 20.86 3.83
N THR A 20 -2.51 21.00 4.98
CA THR A 20 -2.24 20.22 6.19
C THR A 20 -2.49 18.73 6.00
N ASP A 21 -3.50 18.33 5.23
CA ASP A 21 -3.79 16.93 4.94
C ASP A 21 -2.65 16.28 4.12
N ILE A 22 -2.14 17.02 3.12
CA ILE A 22 -0.98 16.59 2.33
C ILE A 22 0.26 16.43 3.21
N LEU A 23 0.52 17.36 4.13
CA LEU A 23 1.66 17.29 5.05
C LEU A 23 1.51 16.10 6.02
N THR A 24 0.30 15.85 6.52
CA THR A 24 0.01 14.70 7.39
C THR A 24 0.24 13.38 6.65
N LEU A 25 -0.29 13.23 5.42
CA LEU A 25 -0.04 12.05 4.59
C LEU A 25 1.44 11.88 4.25
N SER A 26 2.12 12.97 3.94
CA SER A 26 3.57 12.96 3.68
C SER A 26 4.37 12.49 4.90
N GLN A 27 3.92 12.81 6.12
CA GLN A 27 4.52 12.33 7.36
C GLN A 27 4.23 10.85 7.59
N LEU A 28 2.97 10.43 7.51
CA LEU A 28 2.53 9.04 7.77
C LEU A 28 3.15 8.03 6.79
N LEU A 29 3.36 8.42 5.52
CA LEU A 29 3.88 7.59 4.45
C LEU A 29 5.36 7.89 4.11
N SER A 30 6.02 8.69 4.93
CA SER A 30 7.44 9.00 4.78
C SER A 30 8.31 7.75 5.02
N PRO A 31 9.42 7.58 4.27
CA PRO A 31 10.44 6.58 4.59
C PRO A 31 11.04 6.74 6.00
N SER A 32 10.92 7.91 6.62
CA SER A 32 11.35 8.18 8.00
C SER A 32 10.30 7.80 9.05
N PHE A 33 9.06 7.49 8.67
CA PHE A 33 8.07 6.98 9.61
C PHE A 33 8.53 5.60 10.12
N PRO A 34 8.51 5.33 11.44
CA PRO A 34 9.27 4.22 12.03
C PRO A 34 8.57 2.86 11.89
N VAL A 35 8.19 2.48 10.66
CA VAL A 35 7.62 1.16 10.32
C VAL A 35 8.67 0.17 9.81
N GLY A 36 9.87 0.65 9.43
CA GLY A 36 10.97 -0.20 8.97
C GLY A 36 10.78 -0.75 7.55
N ALA A 37 9.98 -0.12 6.71
CA ALA A 37 9.66 -0.57 5.35
C ALA A 37 10.91 -0.82 4.46
N PHE A 38 12.00 -0.08 4.69
CA PHE A 38 13.27 -0.20 3.94
C PHE A 38 13.95 -1.57 4.06
N ALA A 39 13.52 -2.41 4.99
CA ALA A 39 14.09 -3.75 5.23
C ALA A 39 13.43 -4.84 4.38
N TYR A 40 12.45 -4.51 3.54
CA TYR A 40 11.62 -5.47 2.84
C TYR A 40 11.65 -5.24 1.33
N SER A 41 11.67 -6.34 0.57
CA SER A 41 11.78 -6.31 -0.90
C SER A 41 10.61 -6.97 -1.65
N HIS A 42 9.68 -7.60 -0.96
CA HIS A 42 8.52 -8.28 -1.56
C HIS A 42 8.90 -9.31 -2.63
N GLY A 43 9.91 -10.14 -2.35
CA GLY A 43 10.42 -11.12 -3.30
C GLY A 43 11.31 -10.54 -4.41
N LEU A 44 11.47 -9.22 -4.48
CA LEU A 44 12.29 -8.53 -5.49
C LEU A 44 13.75 -9.01 -5.47
N GLU A 45 14.32 -9.25 -4.28
CA GLU A 45 15.69 -9.77 -4.14
C GLU A 45 15.85 -11.12 -4.82
N THR A 46 14.90 -12.03 -4.66
CA THR A 46 14.89 -13.33 -5.36
C THR A 46 14.72 -13.16 -6.87
N ALA A 47 13.80 -12.31 -7.32
CA ALA A 47 13.58 -12.03 -8.73
C ALA A 47 14.83 -11.48 -9.43
N ILE A 48 15.57 -10.61 -8.75
CA ILE A 48 16.85 -10.06 -9.23
C ILE A 48 17.91 -11.17 -9.30
N ARG A 49 18.06 -11.96 -8.25
CA ARG A 49 19.02 -13.07 -8.21
C ARG A 49 18.76 -14.11 -9.30
N GLU A 50 17.49 -14.35 -9.62
CA GLU A 50 17.07 -15.28 -10.69
C GLU A 50 17.14 -14.66 -12.10
N GLY A 51 17.60 -13.41 -12.22
CA GLY A 51 17.80 -12.74 -13.51
C GLY A 51 16.49 -12.24 -14.16
N GLN A 52 15.38 -12.18 -13.43
CA GLN A 52 14.10 -11.66 -13.93
C GLN A 52 14.13 -10.12 -14.01
N ILE A 53 14.88 -9.49 -13.09
CA ILE A 53 15.04 -8.04 -13.04
C ILE A 53 16.53 -7.71 -13.16
N VAL A 54 16.89 -7.13 -14.31
CA VAL A 54 18.29 -6.82 -14.67
C VAL A 54 18.48 -5.37 -15.14
N SER A 55 17.40 -4.62 -15.28
CA SER A 55 17.41 -3.28 -15.87
C SER A 55 16.22 -2.43 -15.40
N ALA A 56 16.23 -1.12 -15.66
CA ALA A 56 15.12 -0.24 -15.35
C ALA A 56 13.80 -0.67 -16.04
N PRO A 57 13.78 -1.07 -17.34
CA PRO A 57 12.56 -1.55 -17.97
C PRO A 57 11.99 -2.83 -17.30
N SER A 58 12.83 -3.82 -16.93
CA SER A 58 12.34 -5.03 -16.26
C SER A 58 11.86 -4.74 -14.85
N LEU A 59 12.49 -3.80 -14.13
CA LEU A 59 11.99 -3.30 -12.86
C LEU A 59 10.63 -2.61 -13.01
N GLN A 60 10.49 -1.74 -14.01
CA GLN A 60 9.24 -1.05 -14.26
C GLN A 60 8.10 -2.03 -14.56
N SER A 61 8.34 -3.04 -15.41
CA SER A 61 7.35 -4.09 -15.68
C SER A 61 6.94 -4.81 -14.40
N TRP A 62 7.90 -5.23 -13.58
CA TRP A 62 7.66 -5.91 -12.31
C TRP A 62 6.79 -5.07 -11.35
N LEU A 63 7.13 -3.78 -11.21
CA LEU A 63 6.37 -2.87 -10.36
C LEU A 63 4.96 -2.60 -10.91
N THR A 64 4.80 -2.59 -12.24
CA THR A 64 3.48 -2.49 -12.88
C THR A 64 2.62 -3.71 -12.53
N ASP A 65 3.16 -4.91 -12.63
CA ASP A 65 2.45 -6.15 -12.28
C ASP A 65 2.01 -6.16 -10.80
N LEU A 66 2.87 -5.69 -9.90
CA LEU A 66 2.53 -5.55 -8.47
C LEU A 66 1.41 -4.54 -8.23
N LEU A 67 1.40 -3.43 -8.96
CA LEU A 67 0.38 -2.39 -8.86
C LEU A 67 -0.97 -2.84 -9.42
N GLU A 68 -0.97 -3.58 -10.52
CA GLU A 68 -2.20 -3.90 -11.25
C GLU A 68 -2.82 -5.24 -10.82
N HIS A 69 -1.99 -6.18 -10.36
CA HIS A 69 -2.39 -7.57 -10.19
C HIS A 69 -1.85 -8.21 -8.90
N GLY A 70 -1.05 -7.49 -8.12
CA GLY A 70 -0.30 -8.06 -7.02
C GLY A 70 -0.56 -7.43 -5.66
N GLY A 71 0.42 -7.62 -4.77
CA GLY A 71 0.31 -7.20 -3.37
C GLY A 71 0.05 -5.72 -3.16
N ALA A 72 0.54 -4.85 -4.06
CA ALA A 72 0.28 -3.41 -3.96
C ALA A 72 -1.20 -3.06 -4.18
N GLN A 73 -1.85 -3.70 -5.18
CA GLN A 73 -3.29 -3.54 -5.42
C GLN A 73 -4.11 -4.08 -4.25
N SER A 74 -3.76 -5.27 -3.76
CA SER A 74 -4.45 -5.89 -2.63
C SER A 74 -4.34 -5.03 -1.36
N ASP A 75 -3.15 -4.51 -1.06
CA ASP A 75 -2.94 -3.59 0.07
C ASP A 75 -3.77 -2.31 -0.08
N ALA A 76 -3.82 -1.72 -1.29
CA ALA A 76 -4.60 -0.53 -1.57
C ALA A 76 -6.12 -0.77 -1.43
N LEU A 77 -6.61 -1.94 -1.84
CA LEU A 77 -8.00 -2.34 -1.64
C LEU A 77 -8.33 -2.48 -0.15
N LEU A 78 -7.49 -3.18 0.61
CA LEU A 78 -7.65 -3.36 2.05
C LEU A 78 -7.62 -2.02 2.81
N LEU A 79 -6.76 -1.09 2.38
CA LEU A 79 -6.72 0.29 2.88
C LEU A 79 -8.07 1.00 2.66
N ASN A 80 -8.61 0.96 1.43
CA ASN A 80 -9.89 1.57 1.11
C ASN A 80 -11.06 0.92 1.86
N ALA A 81 -11.08 -0.41 1.97
CA ALA A 81 -12.09 -1.13 2.75
C ALA A 81 -12.06 -0.69 4.23
N ALA A 82 -10.87 -0.58 4.83
CA ALA A 82 -10.71 -0.11 6.21
C ALA A 82 -11.07 1.36 6.38
N PHE A 83 -10.79 2.20 5.38
CA PHE A 83 -11.18 3.60 5.37
C PHE A 83 -12.71 3.78 5.40
N GLY A 84 -13.44 3.05 4.56
CA GLY A 84 -14.89 3.13 4.43
C GLY A 84 -15.69 2.36 5.49
N SER A 85 -15.04 1.55 6.34
CA SER A 85 -15.71 0.66 7.26
C SER A 85 -16.13 1.33 8.57
N ALA A 86 -17.18 0.79 9.20
CA ALA A 86 -17.47 1.05 10.61
C ALA A 86 -16.39 0.39 11.50
N GLU A 87 -16.26 0.87 12.73
CA GLU A 87 -15.20 0.45 13.66
C GLU A 87 -15.23 -1.05 13.97
N ASP A 88 -16.42 -1.61 14.13
CA ASP A 88 -16.66 -3.04 14.42
C ASP A 88 -16.29 -3.96 13.25
N ALA A 89 -16.26 -3.45 12.01
CA ALA A 89 -15.88 -4.20 10.82
C ALA A 89 -14.37 -4.25 10.58
N VAL A 90 -13.57 -3.37 11.18
CA VAL A 90 -12.12 -3.25 10.94
C VAL A 90 -11.38 -4.56 11.24
N GLN A 91 -11.75 -5.26 12.32
CA GLN A 91 -11.11 -6.52 12.70
C GLN A 91 -11.38 -7.64 11.69
N ASN A 92 -12.55 -7.65 11.04
CA ASN A 92 -12.84 -8.59 9.97
C ASN A 92 -11.96 -8.31 8.74
N ILE A 93 -11.78 -7.04 8.37
CA ILE A 93 -10.88 -6.64 7.27
C ILE A 93 -9.44 -7.05 7.57
N ASP A 94 -8.97 -6.85 8.81
CA ASP A 94 -7.63 -7.26 9.23
C ASP A 94 -7.44 -8.79 9.16
N THR A 95 -8.47 -9.55 9.52
CA THR A 95 -8.45 -11.01 9.41
C THR A 95 -8.33 -11.45 7.95
N HIS A 96 -9.06 -10.82 7.03
CA HIS A 96 -8.95 -11.08 5.59
C HIS A 96 -7.57 -10.68 5.06
N ALA A 97 -7.04 -9.52 5.48
CA ALA A 97 -5.70 -9.08 5.11
C ALA A 97 -4.63 -10.11 5.47
N ARG A 98 -4.70 -10.67 6.69
CA ARG A 98 -3.78 -11.72 7.17
C ARG A 98 -3.90 -13.04 6.40
N ALA A 99 -5.12 -13.42 6.04
CA ALA A 99 -5.38 -14.67 5.33
C ALA A 99 -5.01 -14.60 3.85
N PHE A 100 -4.98 -13.40 3.27
CA PHE A 100 -4.81 -13.20 1.82
C PHE A 100 -3.35 -13.08 1.38
N VAL A 101 -2.40 -12.86 2.28
CA VAL A 101 -0.99 -12.71 1.91
C VAL A 101 -0.37 -14.00 1.41
N ALA A 102 0.45 -13.90 0.36
CA ALA A 102 0.98 -15.04 -0.37
C ALA A 102 2.09 -15.82 0.35
N SER A 103 2.80 -15.21 1.31
CA SER A 103 3.95 -15.84 1.98
C SER A 103 4.00 -15.52 3.47
N ALA A 104 4.68 -16.38 4.25
CA ALA A 104 4.87 -16.17 5.68
C ALA A 104 5.71 -14.91 5.97
N GLU A 105 6.67 -14.59 5.10
CA GLU A 105 7.47 -13.36 5.23
C GLU A 105 6.62 -12.11 4.99
N ARG A 106 5.72 -12.12 3.99
CA ARG A 106 4.77 -11.02 3.76
C ARG A 106 3.79 -10.84 4.91
N LEU A 107 3.29 -11.94 5.50
CA LEU A 107 2.45 -11.87 6.69
C LEU A 107 3.21 -11.21 7.84
N ARG A 108 4.44 -11.65 8.09
CA ARG A 108 5.29 -11.09 9.15
C ARG A 108 5.60 -9.62 8.92
N GLU A 109 5.87 -9.24 7.67
CA GLU A 109 6.14 -7.86 7.29
C GLU A 109 4.95 -6.95 7.60
N THR A 110 3.76 -7.24 7.02
CA THR A 110 2.57 -6.39 7.19
C THR A 110 2.13 -6.30 8.65
N ASP A 111 2.32 -7.38 9.43
CA ASP A 111 2.04 -7.41 10.87
C ASP A 111 3.02 -6.55 11.68
N LEU A 112 4.32 -6.63 11.40
CA LEU A 112 5.34 -5.83 12.11
C LEU A 112 5.26 -4.35 11.75
N GLN A 113 5.08 -4.03 10.47
CA GLN A 113 4.91 -2.65 10.01
C GLN A 113 3.62 -2.04 10.59
N GLY A 114 2.52 -2.79 10.56
CA GLY A 114 1.25 -2.36 11.11
C GLY A 114 1.31 -2.12 12.63
N ALA A 115 1.94 -3.04 13.37
CA ALA A 115 2.13 -2.87 14.81
C ALA A 115 2.96 -1.61 15.15
N ALA A 116 4.07 -1.38 14.44
CA ALA A 116 4.91 -0.20 14.62
C ALA A 116 4.16 1.09 14.21
N PHE A 117 3.37 1.03 13.15
CA PHE A 117 2.52 2.14 12.72
C PHE A 117 1.48 2.50 13.78
N CYS A 118 0.70 1.52 14.27
CA CYS A 118 -0.31 1.73 15.31
C CYS A 118 0.31 2.31 16.59
N GLN A 119 1.44 1.78 17.02
CA GLN A 119 2.15 2.27 18.21
C GLN A 119 2.59 3.74 18.04
N THR A 120 3.13 4.09 16.89
CA THR A 120 3.58 5.45 16.60
C THR A 120 2.41 6.43 16.53
N VAL A 121 1.32 6.03 15.85
CA VAL A 121 0.10 6.82 15.71
C VAL A 121 -0.54 7.04 17.09
N GLN A 122 -0.59 6.05 17.95
CA GLN A 122 -1.08 6.20 19.31
C GLN A 122 -0.23 7.22 20.11
N ALA A 123 1.09 7.11 20.01
CA ALA A 123 2.00 8.00 20.74
C ALA A 123 1.92 9.46 20.27
N VAL A 124 1.69 9.70 18.97
CA VAL A 124 1.76 11.04 18.36
C VAL A 124 0.39 11.71 18.25
N TRP A 125 -0.66 10.95 17.89
CA TRP A 125 -2.01 11.48 17.67
C TRP A 125 -3.04 11.01 18.70
N GLY A 126 -2.68 10.12 19.65
CA GLY A 126 -3.61 9.58 20.64
C GLY A 126 -4.67 8.65 20.06
N ILE A 127 -4.47 8.12 18.84
CA ILE A 127 -5.42 7.22 18.18
C ILE A 127 -5.10 5.78 18.55
N GLU A 128 -6.03 5.12 19.23
CA GLU A 128 -5.90 3.73 19.64
C GLU A 128 -6.55 2.79 18.60
N LEU A 129 -5.74 1.97 17.94
CA LEU A 129 -6.18 1.02 16.91
C LEU A 129 -6.01 -0.44 17.30
N GLY A 130 -5.30 -0.71 18.40
CA GLY A 130 -4.82 -2.05 18.69
C GLY A 130 -3.74 -2.50 17.72
N ARG A 131 -3.77 -3.77 17.28
CA ARG A 131 -2.80 -4.33 16.34
C ARG A 131 -3.49 -4.69 15.02
N LEU A 132 -3.16 -3.97 13.98
CA LEU A 132 -3.68 -4.14 12.62
C LEU A 132 -2.54 -4.36 11.63
N CYS A 133 -2.79 -5.03 10.51
CA CYS A 133 -1.91 -5.06 9.35
C CYS A 133 -1.69 -3.65 8.80
N HIS A 134 -0.54 -3.40 8.19
CA HIS A 134 -0.14 -2.06 7.78
C HIS A 134 -1.17 -1.33 6.89
N PRO A 135 -1.68 -1.89 5.77
CA PRO A 135 -2.65 -1.20 4.93
C PRO A 135 -3.97 -0.91 5.66
N VAL A 136 -4.43 -1.83 6.50
CA VAL A 136 -5.65 -1.65 7.31
C VAL A 136 -5.48 -0.52 8.32
N ALA A 137 -4.33 -0.48 9.01
CA ALA A 137 -4.00 0.58 9.95
C ALA A 137 -3.94 1.96 9.27
N VAL A 138 -3.30 2.06 8.11
CA VAL A 138 -3.21 3.31 7.33
C VAL A 138 -4.60 3.78 6.91
N GLY A 139 -5.43 2.90 6.37
CA GLY A 139 -6.80 3.23 5.96
C GLY A 139 -7.65 3.72 7.14
N ARG A 140 -7.55 3.05 8.29
CA ARG A 140 -8.30 3.44 9.48
C ARG A 140 -7.86 4.81 10.06
N VAL A 141 -6.55 5.06 10.13
CA VAL A 141 -6.01 6.37 10.55
C VAL A 141 -6.46 7.48 9.60
N ALA A 142 -6.39 7.23 8.30
CA ALA A 142 -6.82 8.21 7.31
C ALA A 142 -8.31 8.56 7.48
N ALA A 143 -9.17 7.58 7.76
CA ALA A 143 -10.60 7.81 8.04
C ALA A 143 -10.81 8.64 9.32
N ILE A 144 -10.12 8.30 10.43
CA ILE A 144 -10.24 9.00 11.71
C ILE A 144 -9.76 10.46 11.59
N LEU A 145 -8.66 10.68 10.86
CA LEU A 145 -8.13 12.03 10.61
C LEU A 145 -8.91 12.76 9.50
N ALA A 146 -9.93 12.12 8.94
CA ALA A 146 -10.75 12.62 7.84
C ALA A 146 -9.92 13.07 6.63
N LEU A 147 -8.86 12.36 6.28
CA LEU A 147 -8.02 12.61 5.11
C LEU A 147 -8.76 12.18 3.83
N ASP A 148 -8.27 12.61 2.68
CA ASP A 148 -8.82 12.19 1.39
C ASP A 148 -8.42 10.75 1.07
N SER A 149 -9.40 9.88 0.78
CA SER A 149 -9.20 8.45 0.54
C SER A 149 -8.42 8.18 -0.74
N GLU A 150 -8.74 8.88 -1.84
CA GLU A 150 -8.08 8.70 -3.13
C GLU A 150 -6.60 9.14 -3.03
N LEU A 151 -6.36 10.30 -2.43
CA LEU A 151 -5.00 10.79 -2.20
C LEU A 151 -4.21 9.88 -1.27
N THR A 152 -4.82 9.39 -0.18
CA THR A 152 -4.18 8.45 0.76
C THR A 152 -3.72 7.20 0.03
N THR A 153 -4.60 6.61 -0.78
CA THR A 153 -4.31 5.41 -1.56
C THR A 153 -3.21 5.66 -2.60
N ALA A 154 -3.29 6.77 -3.34
CA ALA A 154 -2.27 7.11 -4.34
C ALA A 154 -0.89 7.31 -3.69
N MET A 155 -0.82 7.99 -2.55
CA MET A 155 0.42 8.20 -1.81
C MET A 155 0.95 6.90 -1.18
N TYR A 156 0.07 6.01 -0.71
CA TYR A 156 0.45 4.66 -0.25
C TYR A 156 1.13 3.88 -1.36
N LEU A 157 0.50 3.78 -2.54
CA LEU A 157 1.06 3.10 -3.71
C LEU A 157 2.38 3.73 -4.16
N GLN A 158 2.48 5.06 -4.16
CA GLN A 158 3.71 5.77 -4.50
C GLN A 158 4.84 5.46 -3.49
N SER A 159 4.54 5.40 -2.18
CA SER A 159 5.54 5.05 -1.16
C SER A 159 6.01 3.59 -1.30
N PHE A 160 5.09 2.67 -1.64
CA PHE A 160 5.39 1.28 -1.94
C PHE A 160 6.38 1.15 -3.11
N ILE A 161 6.09 1.82 -4.25
CA ILE A 161 6.99 1.83 -5.40
C ILE A 161 8.34 2.45 -5.08
N ALA A 162 8.36 3.56 -4.33
CA ALA A 162 9.59 4.25 -3.95
C ALA A 162 10.48 3.33 -3.11
N ASN A 163 9.90 2.58 -2.15
CA ASN A 163 10.62 1.62 -1.34
C ASN A 163 11.23 0.47 -2.18
N LEU A 164 10.45 -0.15 -3.07
CA LEU A 164 10.95 -1.22 -3.92
C LEU A 164 11.96 -0.75 -4.96
N THR A 165 11.79 0.46 -5.51
CA THR A 165 12.78 1.07 -6.39
C THR A 165 14.10 1.30 -5.65
N ALA A 166 14.04 1.77 -4.39
CA ALA A 166 15.23 1.93 -3.56
C ALA A 166 15.90 0.57 -3.22
N ALA A 167 15.11 -0.48 -3.01
CA ALA A 167 15.62 -1.85 -2.84
C ALA A 167 16.32 -2.35 -4.11
N ALA A 168 15.70 -2.16 -5.29
CA ALA A 168 16.29 -2.53 -6.58
C ALA A 168 17.64 -1.83 -6.83
N MET A 169 17.74 -0.54 -6.56
CA MET A 169 18.99 0.23 -6.73
C MET A 169 20.14 -0.27 -5.82
N ARG A 170 19.84 -1.03 -4.78
CA ARG A 170 20.86 -1.66 -3.91
C ARG A 170 21.33 -3.01 -4.45
N LEU A 171 20.52 -3.67 -5.27
CA LEU A 171 20.73 -5.06 -5.71
C LEU A 171 21.15 -5.15 -7.18
N VAL A 172 20.75 -4.20 -8.01
CA VAL A 172 21.04 -4.15 -9.45
C VAL A 172 21.83 -2.86 -9.73
N PRO A 173 22.74 -2.84 -10.72
CA PRO A 173 23.48 -1.63 -11.09
C PRO A 173 22.58 -0.59 -11.79
N LEU A 174 21.54 -0.17 -11.10
CA LEU A 174 20.63 0.89 -11.53
C LEU A 174 21.08 2.23 -10.96
N GLY A 175 21.23 3.23 -11.83
CA GLY A 175 21.55 4.60 -11.41
C GLY A 175 20.38 5.28 -10.68
N GLN A 176 20.67 6.27 -9.84
CA GLN A 176 19.66 7.08 -9.15
C GLN A 176 18.66 7.70 -10.14
N VAL A 177 19.15 8.17 -11.29
CA VAL A 177 18.32 8.77 -12.34
C VAL A 177 17.33 7.76 -12.92
N ASP A 178 17.76 6.51 -13.14
CA ASP A 178 16.88 5.47 -13.68
C ASP A 178 15.81 5.04 -12.67
N GLY A 179 16.15 4.98 -11.39
CA GLY A 179 15.19 4.79 -10.33
C GLY A 179 14.11 5.88 -10.28
N GLN A 180 14.52 7.16 -10.40
CA GLN A 180 13.57 8.27 -10.44
C GLN A 180 12.70 8.26 -11.70
N LYS A 181 13.25 7.89 -12.87
CA LYS A 181 12.47 7.73 -14.11
C LYS A 181 11.41 6.62 -13.96
N THR A 182 11.76 5.51 -13.35
CA THR A 182 10.81 4.42 -13.06
C THR A 182 9.65 4.91 -12.19
N GLN A 183 9.94 5.64 -11.12
CA GLN A 183 8.90 6.21 -10.26
C GLN A 183 7.99 7.20 -11.00
N ILE A 184 8.56 8.08 -11.84
CA ILE A 184 7.79 9.04 -12.67
C ILE A 184 6.87 8.29 -13.63
N ALA A 185 7.35 7.23 -14.28
CA ALA A 185 6.57 6.45 -15.24
C ALA A 185 5.35 5.76 -14.59
N LEU A 186 5.44 5.39 -13.31
CA LEU A 186 4.38 4.68 -12.58
C LEU A 186 3.44 5.61 -11.80
N LYS A 187 3.79 6.90 -11.65
CA LYS A 187 3.00 7.84 -10.83
C LYS A 187 1.53 7.97 -11.29
N GLN A 188 1.31 8.10 -12.57
CA GLN A 188 -0.05 8.20 -13.12
C GLN A 188 -0.85 6.92 -12.82
N ARG A 189 -0.20 5.76 -12.92
CA ARG A 189 -0.84 4.47 -12.63
C ARG A 189 -1.28 4.36 -11.18
N CYS A 190 -0.47 4.83 -10.22
CA CYS A 190 -0.88 4.90 -8.81
C CYS A 190 -2.17 5.71 -8.63
N THR A 191 -2.29 6.84 -9.32
CA THR A 191 -3.48 7.70 -9.25
C THR A 191 -4.71 7.03 -9.88
N GLU A 192 -4.53 6.37 -11.02
CA GLU A 192 -5.61 5.64 -11.71
C GLU A 192 -6.16 4.50 -10.84
N ILE A 193 -5.26 3.69 -10.24
CA ILE A 193 -5.64 2.59 -9.34
C ILE A 193 -6.33 3.14 -8.09
N ALA A 194 -5.80 4.19 -7.47
CA ALA A 194 -6.43 4.81 -6.32
C ALA A 194 -7.86 5.26 -6.61
N LYS A 195 -8.11 5.81 -7.79
CA LYS A 195 -9.45 6.19 -8.26
C LYS A 195 -10.35 4.98 -8.51
N GLN A 196 -9.82 3.93 -9.14
CA GLN A 196 -10.57 2.70 -9.45
C GLN A 196 -11.02 1.96 -8.19
N LEU A 197 -10.22 2.02 -7.12
CA LEU A 197 -10.51 1.34 -5.86
C LEU A 197 -11.47 2.10 -4.95
N GLN A 198 -11.96 3.30 -5.35
CA GLN A 198 -12.96 4.01 -4.55
C GLN A 198 -14.25 3.20 -4.47
N GLY A 199 -14.66 2.85 -3.25
CA GLY A 199 -15.85 2.02 -3.01
C GLY A 199 -15.64 0.52 -3.25
N ALA A 200 -14.42 0.06 -3.54
CA ALA A 200 -14.10 -1.37 -3.60
C ALA A 200 -14.32 -2.05 -2.23
N THR A 201 -14.75 -3.31 -2.27
CA THR A 201 -15.06 -4.14 -1.12
C THR A 201 -14.13 -5.34 -1.03
N LEU A 202 -14.22 -6.13 0.03
CA LEU A 202 -13.43 -7.37 0.16
C LEU A 202 -13.77 -8.40 -0.93
N ASP A 203 -14.94 -8.35 -1.55
CA ASP A 203 -15.32 -9.24 -2.66
C ASP A 203 -14.53 -8.95 -3.94
N ASP A 204 -13.94 -7.74 -4.05
CA ASP A 204 -13.07 -7.34 -5.15
C ASP A 204 -11.60 -7.74 -4.93
N LEU A 205 -11.28 -8.34 -3.77
CA LEU A 205 -9.92 -8.71 -3.40
C LEU A 205 -9.42 -9.87 -4.25
N HIS A 206 -8.41 -9.62 -5.06
CA HIS A 206 -7.79 -10.62 -5.93
C HIS A 206 -6.28 -10.38 -6.06
N ASN A 207 -5.55 -11.44 -6.42
CA ASN A 207 -4.13 -11.38 -6.74
C ASN A 207 -3.84 -12.38 -7.87
N SER A 208 -3.18 -11.91 -8.91
CA SER A 208 -2.73 -12.73 -10.04
C SER A 208 -1.29 -12.46 -10.46
N ALA A 209 -0.52 -11.74 -9.63
CA ALA A 209 0.91 -11.52 -9.83
C ALA A 209 1.74 -12.74 -9.35
N TRP A 210 1.49 -13.89 -9.94
CA TRP A 210 2.00 -15.20 -9.53
C TRP A 210 3.53 -15.24 -9.36
N MET A 211 4.27 -14.52 -10.23
CA MET A 211 5.73 -14.55 -10.15
C MET A 211 6.24 -13.82 -8.90
N SER A 212 5.60 -12.74 -8.49
CA SER A 212 5.96 -12.04 -7.25
C SER A 212 5.69 -12.90 -6.02
N ASP A 213 4.56 -13.62 -6.01
CA ASP A 213 4.21 -14.52 -4.92
C ASP A 213 5.19 -15.70 -4.83
N ILE A 214 5.51 -16.32 -5.98
CA ILE A 214 6.49 -17.41 -6.05
C ILE A 214 7.87 -16.94 -5.57
N THR A 215 8.33 -15.76 -6.01
CA THR A 215 9.65 -15.24 -5.58
C THR A 215 9.66 -14.86 -4.11
N SER A 216 8.55 -14.35 -3.57
CA SER A 216 8.39 -14.10 -2.13
C SER A 216 8.48 -15.41 -1.31
N MET A 217 7.79 -16.48 -1.75
CA MET A 217 7.88 -17.80 -1.10
C MET A 217 9.29 -18.40 -1.19
N ARG A 218 9.98 -18.26 -2.35
CA ARG A 218 11.36 -18.73 -2.53
C ARG A 218 12.36 -17.95 -1.69
N HIS A 219 12.07 -16.68 -1.41
CA HIS A 219 12.90 -15.85 -0.54
C HIS A 219 12.99 -16.43 0.87
N GLU A 220 11.93 -17.07 1.39
CA GLU A 220 11.91 -17.69 2.72
C GLU A 220 13.05 -18.69 2.95
N THR A 221 13.48 -19.37 1.90
CA THR A 221 14.53 -20.40 1.93
C THR A 221 15.86 -19.91 1.36
N GLN A 222 15.96 -18.64 0.97
CA GLN A 222 17.18 -18.09 0.39
C GLN A 222 18.31 -18.02 1.43
N TYR A 223 19.47 -18.62 1.12
CA TYR A 223 20.60 -18.77 2.05
C TYR A 223 21.23 -17.41 2.44
N SER A 224 21.47 -16.53 1.47
CA SER A 224 22.02 -15.20 1.69
C SER A 224 21.01 -14.13 1.32
N ARG A 225 20.72 -13.21 2.24
CA ARG A 225 19.68 -12.20 2.08
C ARG A 225 20.17 -10.85 2.55
N VAL A 226 19.85 -9.82 1.80
CA VAL A 226 20.02 -8.39 2.17
C VAL A 226 18.75 -7.86 2.83
N PHE A 227 17.59 -8.33 2.36
CA PHE A 227 16.26 -7.94 2.84
C PHE A 227 15.63 -9.04 3.70
N ARG A 228 14.48 -8.71 4.32
CA ARG A 228 13.72 -9.63 5.17
C ARG A 228 12.59 -10.35 4.45
N THR A 229 12.18 -9.81 3.29
CA THR A 229 11.21 -10.44 2.36
C THR A 229 11.65 -10.27 0.93
#